data_c307401982d550e7a6575f9fa1a2c443
#
_entry.id   c307401982d550e7a6575f9fa1a2c443
#
_cell.length_a   1.000
_cell.length_b   1.000
_cell.length_c   1.000
_cell.angle_alpha   90.00
_cell.angle_beta   90.00
_cell.angle_gamma   90.00
#
_symmetry.space_group_name_H-M   'P 1'
#
loop_
_entity.id
_entity.type
_entity.pdbx_description
1 polymer ?
#
loop_
_entity_poly.entity_id
_entity_poly.type
_entity_poly.pdbx_seq_one_letter_code
_entity_poly.pdbx_strand_id
1 'polypeptide(L)'
;MESQYKRNTLRHWYLGEYEWRGEKVLLAYGQFYNRPGFYEGMNGRTSIVQTVKINHEEKEFEIQTMNNLYHCSFDSCFFERQDDSPYKLPEYEAIKAEYYKPVNTE
;
A
#
# COMPACT_ATOMS: atom_id res chain seq x y z
N MET A 1 -13.46 16.39 -10.09
CA MET A 1 -13.30 16.67 -8.64
C MET A 1 -11.84 16.50 -8.25
N GLU A 2 -11.29 17.47 -7.60
CA GLU A 2 -9.90 17.39 -7.16
C GLU A 2 -9.76 16.47 -5.96
N SER A 3 -8.67 15.72 -5.95
CA SER A 3 -8.34 14.85 -4.83
C SER A 3 -7.89 15.68 -3.63
N GLN A 4 -8.20 15.20 -2.42
CA GLN A 4 -7.64 15.78 -1.19
C GLN A 4 -6.15 15.47 -1.06
N TYR A 5 -5.64 14.51 -1.85
CA TYR A 5 -4.21 14.16 -1.87
C TYR A 5 -3.54 14.82 -3.07
N LYS A 6 -2.29 15.25 -2.87
CA LYS A 6 -1.52 15.93 -3.93
C LYS A 6 -0.64 14.98 -4.73
N ARG A 7 -0.56 13.73 -4.32
CA ARG A 7 0.29 12.70 -4.96
C ARG A 7 -0.52 11.43 -5.12
N ASN A 8 -0.08 10.55 -6.02
CA ASN A 8 -0.69 9.23 -6.14
C ASN A 8 -0.59 8.52 -4.79
N THR A 9 -1.73 8.24 -4.19
CA THR A 9 -1.80 7.74 -2.83
C THR A 9 -2.61 6.45 -2.78
N LEU A 10 -2.11 5.48 -2.02
CA LEU A 10 -2.86 4.28 -1.67
C LEU A 10 -3.19 4.33 -0.19
N ARG A 11 -4.47 4.08 0.12
CA ARG A 11 -4.94 3.96 1.49
C ARG A 11 -5.48 2.57 1.70
N HIS A 12 -5.50 2.11 2.97
CA HIS A 12 -5.97 0.77 3.31
C HIS A 12 -5.26 -0.26 2.44
N TRP A 13 -3.94 -0.12 2.38
CA TRP A 13 -3.08 -0.79 1.40
C TRP A 13 -2.28 -1.93 2.04
N TYR A 14 -1.87 -2.85 1.19
CA TYR A 14 -0.92 -3.90 1.58
C TYR A 14 -0.22 -4.42 0.33
N LEU A 15 0.91 -5.09 0.52
CA LEU A 15 1.63 -5.73 -0.56
C LEU A 15 1.37 -7.24 -0.49
N GLY A 16 1.02 -7.84 -1.63
CA GLY A 16 0.70 -9.24 -1.66
C GLY A 16 1.18 -9.91 -2.93
N GLU A 17 1.30 -11.23 -2.88
CA GLU A 17 1.64 -12.03 -4.04
C GLU A 17 0.45 -12.14 -4.98
N TYR A 18 0.77 -12.17 -6.26
CA TYR A 18 -0.19 -12.43 -7.31
C TYR A 18 0.47 -13.36 -8.32
N GLU A 19 -0.27 -14.34 -8.80
CA GLU A 19 0.26 -15.24 -9.81
C GLU A 19 -0.15 -14.72 -11.19
N TRP A 20 0.85 -14.45 -12.01
CA TRP A 20 0.65 -13.95 -13.35
C TRP A 20 1.48 -14.77 -14.32
N ARG A 21 0.80 -15.43 -15.28
CA ARG A 21 1.43 -16.31 -16.27
C ARG A 21 2.36 -17.34 -15.65
N GLY A 22 1.92 -17.94 -14.54
CA GLY A 22 2.69 -18.96 -13.85
C GLY A 22 3.80 -18.46 -12.95
N GLU A 23 3.99 -17.13 -12.88
CA GLU A 23 5.02 -16.53 -12.03
C GLU A 23 4.37 -15.77 -10.88
N LYS A 24 5.04 -15.82 -9.73
CA LYS A 24 4.60 -15.05 -8.57
C LYS A 24 5.20 -13.66 -8.63
N VAL A 25 4.33 -12.66 -8.60
CA VAL A 25 4.75 -11.26 -8.65
C VAL A 25 4.18 -10.53 -7.44
N LEU A 26 4.78 -9.40 -7.10
CA LEU A 26 4.33 -8.59 -5.98
C LEU A 26 3.52 -7.42 -6.51
N LEU A 27 2.31 -7.24 -5.97
CA LEU A 27 1.45 -6.13 -6.31
C LEU A 27 1.08 -5.38 -5.04
N ALA A 28 0.74 -4.10 -5.17
CA ALA A 28 0.16 -3.33 -4.08
C ALA A 28 -1.36 -3.29 -4.29
N TYR A 29 -2.09 -3.52 -3.21
CA TYR A 29 -3.56 -3.49 -3.19
C TYR A 29 -4.00 -2.35 -2.30
N GLY A 30 -5.12 -1.74 -2.61
CA GLY A 30 -5.66 -0.70 -1.76
C GLY A 30 -6.67 0.19 -2.46
N GLN A 31 -6.91 1.34 -1.85
CA GLN A 31 -7.80 2.35 -2.38
C GLN A 31 -6.96 3.46 -3.01
N PHE A 32 -7.29 3.81 -4.24
CA PHE A 32 -6.50 4.77 -5.02
C PHE A 32 -7.03 6.19 -4.85
N TYR A 33 -6.11 7.13 -4.66
CA TYR A 33 -6.43 8.55 -4.58
C TYR A 33 -5.44 9.33 -5.45
N ASN A 34 -5.96 10.35 -6.11
CA ASN A 34 -5.20 11.22 -7.02
C ASN A 34 -4.47 10.43 -8.10
N ARG A 35 -5.11 9.38 -8.60
CA ARG A 35 -4.58 8.53 -9.67
C ARG A 35 -5.39 8.81 -10.94
N PRO A 36 -4.79 9.40 -11.99
CA PRO A 36 -5.51 9.68 -13.22
C PRO A 36 -6.20 8.44 -13.79
N GLY A 37 -7.45 8.60 -14.19
CA GLY A 37 -8.24 7.51 -14.73
C GLY A 37 -9.03 6.71 -13.71
N PHE A 38 -8.79 6.97 -12.41
CA PHE A 38 -9.47 6.27 -11.32
C PHE A 38 -10.31 7.27 -10.53
N TYR A 39 -11.49 6.86 -10.07
CA TYR A 39 -12.23 7.71 -9.14
C TYR A 39 -11.61 7.56 -7.73
N GLU A 40 -11.80 8.60 -6.92
CA GLU A 40 -11.23 8.66 -5.58
C GLU A 40 -11.76 7.54 -4.70
N GLY A 41 -10.85 6.80 -4.08
CA GLY A 41 -11.20 5.67 -3.22
C GLY A 41 -11.50 4.38 -3.96
N MET A 42 -11.24 4.35 -5.26
CA MET A 42 -11.44 3.12 -6.04
C MET A 42 -10.56 1.99 -5.52
N ASN A 43 -11.18 0.85 -5.22
CA ASN A 43 -10.42 -0.34 -4.81
C ASN A 43 -9.76 -0.98 -6.02
N GLY A 44 -8.54 -1.45 -5.84
CA GLY A 44 -7.85 -2.11 -6.94
C GLY A 44 -6.45 -2.57 -6.57
N ARG A 45 -5.69 -2.85 -7.61
CA ARG A 45 -4.31 -3.29 -7.48
C ARG A 45 -3.44 -2.57 -8.51
N THR A 46 -2.15 -2.47 -8.19
CA THR A 46 -1.19 -1.80 -9.06
C THR A 46 -0.60 -2.78 -10.07
N SER A 47 0.22 -2.27 -10.97
CA SER A 47 1.14 -3.09 -11.74
C SER A 47 2.23 -3.65 -10.82
N ILE A 48 3.13 -4.46 -11.38
CA ILE A 48 4.16 -5.16 -10.60
C ILE A 48 5.04 -4.16 -9.84
N VAL A 49 5.21 -4.42 -8.53
CA VAL A 49 6.06 -3.61 -7.66
C VAL A 49 7.52 -3.88 -8.00
N GLN A 50 8.29 -2.81 -8.20
CA GLN A 50 9.71 -2.89 -8.50
C GLN A 50 10.57 -2.58 -7.29
N THR A 51 10.22 -1.52 -6.54
CA THR A 51 10.96 -1.15 -5.33
C THR A 51 10.02 -0.67 -4.25
N VAL A 52 10.44 -0.87 -3.00
CA VAL A 52 9.75 -0.38 -1.82
C VAL A 52 10.78 0.38 -0.99
N LYS A 53 10.56 1.67 -0.79
CA LYS A 53 11.44 2.51 0.02
C LYS A 53 10.67 3.07 1.20
N ILE A 54 11.32 3.13 2.35
CA ILE A 54 10.72 3.72 3.53
C ILE A 54 11.12 5.19 3.60
N ASN A 55 10.14 6.05 3.89
CA ASN A 55 10.35 7.47 4.08
C ASN A 55 9.91 7.84 5.50
N HIS A 56 10.87 7.95 6.40
CA HIS A 56 10.60 8.22 7.81
C HIS A 56 10.08 9.63 8.04
N GLU A 57 10.54 10.59 7.25
CA GLU A 57 10.12 11.98 7.39
C GLU A 57 8.64 12.14 7.12
N GLU A 58 8.15 11.51 6.04
CA GLU A 58 6.74 11.59 5.66
C GLU A 58 5.90 10.47 6.28
N LYS A 59 6.53 9.52 6.96
CA LYS A 59 5.88 8.37 7.58
C LYS A 59 5.06 7.57 6.57
N GLU A 60 5.73 7.22 5.49
CA GLU A 60 5.11 6.47 4.40
C GLU A 60 6.12 5.56 3.73
N PHE A 61 5.61 4.61 2.96
CA PHE A 61 6.41 3.86 2.00
C PHE A 61 6.22 4.49 0.63
N GLU A 62 7.30 4.54 -0.14
CA GLU A 62 7.26 4.93 -1.54
C GLU A 62 7.39 3.66 -2.36
N ILE A 63 6.31 3.28 -3.01
CA ILE A 63 6.21 2.02 -3.72
C ILE A 63 6.21 2.30 -5.21
N GLN A 64 7.31 1.94 -5.87
CA GLN A 64 7.45 2.11 -7.31
C GLN A 64 6.98 0.85 -7.99
N THR A 65 6.02 1.00 -8.88
CA THR A 65 5.57 -0.07 -9.75
C THR A 65 6.10 0.16 -11.15
N MET A 66 5.75 -0.71 -12.09
CA MET A 66 6.16 -0.54 -13.49
C MET A 66 5.66 0.78 -14.07
N ASN A 67 4.52 1.28 -13.61
CA ASN A 67 3.88 2.43 -14.22
C ASN A 67 3.87 3.69 -13.37
N ASN A 68 3.87 3.58 -12.05
CA ASN A 68 3.67 4.72 -11.17
C ASN A 68 4.40 4.57 -9.85
N LEU A 69 4.63 5.71 -9.21
CA LEU A 69 5.10 5.76 -7.83
C LEU A 69 3.89 6.05 -6.94
N TYR A 70 3.71 5.25 -5.90
CA TYR A 70 2.61 5.41 -4.95
C TYR A 70 3.14 5.73 -3.57
N HIS A 71 2.43 6.60 -2.88
CA HIS A 71 2.73 6.99 -1.50
C HIS A 71 1.75 6.28 -0.56
N CYS A 72 2.27 5.51 0.35
CA CYS A 72 1.48 4.59 1.18
C CYS A 72 1.83 4.83 2.64
N SER A 73 0.98 5.62 3.34
CA SER A 73 1.29 6.02 4.71
C SER A 73 1.27 4.84 5.68
N PHE A 74 2.08 4.94 6.72
CA PHE A 74 2.19 3.89 7.74
C PHE A 74 0.83 3.63 8.41
N ASP A 75 0.08 4.69 8.68
CA ASP A 75 -1.17 4.59 9.44
C ASP A 75 -2.33 4.03 8.62
N SER A 76 -2.19 3.90 7.32
CA SER A 76 -3.26 3.40 6.47
C SER A 76 -2.99 2.00 5.91
N CYS A 77 -1.97 1.32 6.40
CA CYS A 77 -1.70 -0.06 6.01
C CYS A 77 -2.83 -0.98 6.48
N PHE A 78 -3.22 -1.91 5.63
CA PHE A 78 -4.18 -2.95 6.01
C PHE A 78 -3.40 -4.07 6.69
N PHE A 79 -3.17 -3.92 7.98
CA PHE A 79 -2.24 -4.78 8.73
C PHE A 79 -2.61 -6.26 8.70
N GLU A 80 -3.91 -6.59 8.83
CA GLU A 80 -4.34 -7.99 8.81
C GLU A 80 -3.98 -8.67 7.49
N ARG A 81 -4.16 -7.97 6.38
CA ARG A 81 -3.80 -8.50 5.06
C ARG A 81 -2.29 -8.55 4.87
N GLN A 82 -1.58 -7.53 5.37
CA GLN A 82 -0.13 -7.51 5.25
C GLN A 82 0.49 -8.63 6.09
N ASP A 83 -0.11 -8.97 7.24
CA ASP A 83 0.34 -10.11 8.05
C ASP A 83 0.28 -11.42 7.28
N ASP A 84 -0.72 -11.58 6.42
CA ASP A 84 -0.90 -12.78 5.62
C ASP A 84 -0.01 -12.82 4.39
N SER A 85 0.63 -11.71 4.06
CA SER A 85 1.50 -11.63 2.90
C SER A 85 2.86 -12.27 3.18
N PRO A 86 3.43 -12.99 2.22
CA PRO A 86 4.80 -13.49 2.38
C PRO A 86 5.85 -12.39 2.30
N TYR A 87 5.48 -11.21 1.82
CA TYR A 87 6.41 -10.09 1.69
C TYR A 87 6.53 -9.33 3.01
N LYS A 88 7.77 -9.13 3.46
CA LYS A 88 8.05 -8.39 4.70
C LYS A 88 8.47 -6.97 4.38
N LEU A 89 7.65 -6.01 4.80
CA LEU A 89 7.99 -4.59 4.67
C LEU A 89 9.15 -4.24 5.59
N PRO A 90 10.01 -3.29 5.18
CA PRO A 90 11.04 -2.78 6.09
C PRO A 90 10.41 -2.25 7.37
N GLU A 91 10.99 -2.60 8.52
CA GLU A 91 10.55 -2.11 9.84
C GLU A 91 9.07 -2.37 10.15
N TYR A 92 8.49 -3.38 9.51
CA TYR A 92 7.06 -3.62 9.61
C TYR A 92 6.56 -3.82 11.04
N GLU A 93 7.28 -4.61 11.84
CA GLU A 93 6.82 -4.92 13.20
C GLU A 93 6.76 -3.67 14.08
N ALA A 94 7.74 -2.77 13.94
CA ALA A 94 7.75 -1.51 14.67
C ALA A 94 6.60 -0.60 14.24
N ILE A 95 6.36 -0.53 12.93
CA ILE A 95 5.28 0.28 12.37
C ILE A 95 3.92 -0.26 12.82
N LYS A 96 3.76 -1.57 12.77
CA LYS A 96 2.53 -2.20 13.23
C LYS A 96 2.27 -1.93 14.70
N ALA A 97 3.30 -2.03 15.54
CA ALA A 97 3.16 -1.78 16.97
C ALA A 97 2.69 -0.35 17.25
N GLU A 98 3.11 0.61 16.43
CA GLU A 98 2.74 2.02 16.63
C GLU A 98 1.38 2.37 16.04
N TYR A 99 1.06 1.85 14.87
CA TYR A 99 -0.10 2.33 14.10
C TYR A 99 -1.28 1.36 14.06
N TYR A 100 -1.06 0.08 14.32
CA TYR A 100 -2.15 -0.87 14.26
C TYR A 100 -3.07 -0.75 15.47
N LYS A 101 -4.35 -0.51 15.17
CA LYS A 101 -5.38 -0.43 16.21
C LYS A 101 -6.46 -1.44 15.87
N PRO A 102 -6.38 -2.65 16.46
CA PRO A 102 -7.41 -3.65 16.19
C PRO A 102 -8.78 -3.14 16.64
N VAL A 103 -9.79 -3.51 15.89
CA VAL A 103 -11.17 -3.16 16.27
C VAL A 103 -11.51 -3.91 17.55
N ASN A 104 -11.84 -3.15 18.58
CA ASN A 104 -12.27 -3.73 19.85
C ASN A 104 -13.76 -4.00 19.76
N THR A 105 -14.12 -5.28 19.80
CA THR A 105 -15.51 -5.71 19.60
C THR A 105 -16.23 -6.06 20.89
N GLU A 106 -15.81 -5.51 21.96
CA GLU A 106 -16.52 -5.75 23.22
C GLU A 106 -17.93 -5.18 23.21
#